data_01b91464c9cc6007e474542463dd3422
#
_entry.id   01b91464c9cc6007e474542463dd3422
#
_cell.length_a   1.000
_cell.length_b   1.000
_cell.length_c   1.000
_cell.angle_alpha   90.00
_cell.angle_beta   90.00
_cell.angle_gamma   90.00
#
_symmetry.space_group_name_H-M   'P 1'
#
loop_
_entity.id
_entity.type
_entity.pdbx_description
1 polymer ?
#
loop_
_entity_poly.entity_id
_entity_poly.type
_entity_poly.pdbx_seq_one_letter_code
_entity_poly.pdbx_strand_id
1 'polypeptide(L)'
;MVTRQGPLHASTKQQGDAAETRALAWLQARGLRLEERNYRVARGPHARGGEIDLVMRAADGTLVFVEVRQRRGSGHGGAAASVGGVKQQRLLHAAQHYLQRYATPPPCRFDVLALDGDGIEWLQAAFDASS
;
A
#
# COMPACT_ATOMS: atom_id res chain seq x y z
N MET A 1 -1.10 -23.05 -30.84
CA MET A 1 -1.25 -22.14 -30.13
C MET A 1 -0.15 -21.73 -29.43
N VAL A 2 0.06 -20.70 -29.39
CA VAL A 2 1.11 -20.32 -28.76
C VAL A 2 0.90 -20.24 -27.42
N THR A 3 1.67 -20.80 -26.75
CA THR A 3 1.64 -20.60 -25.49
C THR A 3 2.25 -19.41 -25.17
N ARG A 4 1.64 -18.64 -24.49
CA ARG A 4 2.14 -17.56 -24.06
C ARG A 4 3.20 -17.83 -23.29
N GLN A 5 4.18 -17.55 -23.60
CA GLN A 5 5.27 -17.72 -22.85
C GLN A 5 5.55 -16.54 -22.17
N GLY A 6 5.12 -16.23 -21.16
CA GLY A 6 5.56 -15.08 -20.44
C GLY A 6 7.05 -15.05 -20.31
N PRO A 7 7.64 -13.96 -19.94
CA PRO A 7 9.05 -13.93 -19.67
C PRO A 7 9.34 -14.89 -18.54
N LEU A 8 10.49 -15.47 -18.57
CA LEU A 8 10.90 -16.34 -17.49
C LEU A 8 10.89 -15.59 -16.17
N HIS A 9 11.13 -14.28 -16.22
CA HIS A 9 11.05 -13.45 -15.05
C HIS A 9 10.03 -12.39 -15.30
N ALA A 10 9.08 -12.26 -14.41
CA ALA A 10 8.13 -11.15 -14.48
C ALA A 10 8.87 -9.83 -14.35
N SER A 11 8.38 -8.79 -14.99
CA SER A 11 8.95 -7.47 -14.82
C SER A 11 8.70 -6.98 -13.39
N THR A 12 9.44 -5.97 -12.97
CA THR A 12 9.25 -5.38 -11.65
C THR A 12 7.82 -4.88 -11.49
N LYS A 13 7.26 -4.27 -12.53
CA LYS A 13 5.89 -3.80 -12.46
C LYS A 13 4.91 -4.95 -12.32
N GLN A 14 5.10 -6.03 -13.05
CA GLN A 14 4.22 -7.18 -12.96
C GLN A 14 4.30 -7.82 -11.57
N GLN A 15 5.48 -7.89 -10.99
CA GLN A 15 5.65 -8.44 -9.65
C GLN A 15 4.95 -7.56 -8.62
N GLY A 16 5.06 -6.24 -8.76
CA GLY A 16 4.39 -5.31 -7.87
C GLY A 16 2.88 -5.41 -7.98
N ASP A 17 2.36 -5.52 -9.21
CA ASP A 17 0.92 -5.64 -9.43
C ASP A 17 0.39 -6.95 -8.87
N ALA A 18 1.14 -8.03 -9.01
CA ALA A 18 0.75 -9.33 -8.46
C ALA A 18 0.73 -9.29 -6.94
N ALA A 19 1.72 -8.65 -6.34
CA ALA A 19 1.78 -8.50 -4.88
C ALA A 19 0.60 -7.69 -4.37
N GLU A 20 0.27 -6.60 -5.05
CA GLU A 20 -0.87 -5.78 -4.67
C GLU A 20 -2.18 -6.52 -4.82
N THR A 21 -2.33 -7.31 -5.87
CA THR A 21 -3.54 -8.10 -6.09
C THR A 21 -3.70 -9.14 -4.98
N ARG A 22 -2.60 -9.77 -4.59
CA ARG A 22 -2.63 -10.74 -3.51
C ARG A 22 -2.97 -10.07 -2.18
N ALA A 23 -2.37 -8.92 -1.93
CA ALA A 23 -2.64 -8.14 -0.72
C ALA A 23 -4.11 -7.72 -0.66
N LEU A 24 -4.64 -7.27 -1.77
CA LEU A 24 -6.03 -6.84 -1.86
C LEU A 24 -6.98 -7.97 -1.51
N ALA A 25 -6.79 -9.14 -2.12
CA ALA A 25 -7.64 -10.29 -1.87
C ALA A 25 -7.57 -10.69 -0.39
N TRP A 26 -6.37 -10.65 0.17
CA TRP A 26 -6.17 -11.04 1.57
C TRP A 26 -6.89 -10.08 2.53
N LEU A 27 -6.80 -8.77 2.25
CA LEU A 27 -7.46 -7.77 3.08
C LEU A 27 -8.98 -7.81 2.92
N GLN A 28 -9.45 -8.06 1.69
CA GLN A 28 -10.89 -8.18 1.46
C GLN A 28 -11.47 -9.37 2.23
N ALA A 29 -10.73 -10.46 2.30
CA ALA A 29 -11.15 -11.62 3.07
C ALA A 29 -11.26 -11.30 4.57
N ARG A 30 -10.61 -10.23 5.01
CA ARG A 30 -10.67 -9.80 6.41
C ARG A 30 -11.60 -8.62 6.63
N GLY A 31 -12.45 -8.34 5.65
CA GLY A 31 -13.55 -7.38 5.81
C GLY A 31 -13.26 -5.96 5.37
N LEU A 32 -12.12 -5.69 4.76
CA LEU A 32 -11.87 -4.35 4.23
C LEU A 32 -12.42 -4.25 2.82
N ARG A 33 -12.93 -3.06 2.47
CA ARG A 33 -13.42 -2.81 1.12
C ARG A 33 -12.42 -1.95 0.38
N LEU A 34 -12.21 -2.20 -0.89
CA LEU A 34 -11.32 -1.39 -1.70
C LEU A 34 -12.04 -0.10 -2.11
N GLU A 35 -11.36 1.03 -1.92
CA GLU A 35 -11.83 2.31 -2.46
C GLU A 35 -11.02 2.69 -3.68
N GLU A 36 -9.71 2.56 -3.61
CA GLU A 36 -8.88 2.93 -4.74
C GLU A 36 -7.58 2.14 -4.72
N ARG A 37 -7.07 1.84 -5.90
CA ARG A 37 -5.81 1.10 -6.03
C ARG A 37 -4.84 1.98 -6.80
N ASN A 38 -3.59 2.00 -6.36
CA ASN A 38 -2.53 2.78 -7.00
C ASN A 38 -2.89 4.26 -7.10
N TYR A 39 -3.27 4.84 -5.96
CA TYR A 39 -3.57 6.26 -5.93
C TYR A 39 -2.28 7.05 -5.99
N ARG A 40 -2.17 7.90 -6.99
CA ARG A 40 -0.95 8.65 -7.22
C ARG A 40 -1.23 10.13 -7.32
N VAL A 41 -0.29 10.91 -6.75
CA VAL A 41 -0.31 12.35 -6.86
C VAL A 41 0.92 12.74 -7.66
N ALA A 42 0.72 13.49 -8.72
CA ALA A 42 1.81 13.83 -9.60
C ALA A 42 2.82 14.74 -8.91
N ARG A 43 4.08 14.59 -9.30
CA ARG A 43 5.12 15.47 -8.82
C ARG A 43 4.94 16.82 -9.51
N GLY A 44 5.02 17.89 -8.77
CA GLY A 44 5.00 19.24 -9.32
C GLY A 44 6.35 19.91 -9.19
N PRO A 45 6.48 21.14 -9.71
CA PRO A 45 7.77 21.86 -9.63
C PRO A 45 8.25 22.07 -8.21
N HIS A 46 7.33 22.27 -7.29
CA HIS A 46 7.65 22.53 -5.90
C HIS A 46 7.02 21.53 -4.97
N ALA A 47 6.55 20.40 -5.50
CA ALA A 47 5.87 19.41 -4.69
C ALA A 47 6.38 18.03 -5.03
N ARG A 48 6.54 17.22 -4.01
CA ARG A 48 6.89 15.81 -4.23
C ARG A 48 5.64 15.08 -4.65
N GLY A 49 5.82 14.06 -5.46
CA GLY A 49 4.74 13.15 -5.74
C GLY A 49 4.44 12.28 -4.54
N GLY A 50 3.35 11.56 -4.60
CA GLY A 50 2.97 10.61 -3.57
C GLY A 50 2.25 9.45 -4.18
N GLU A 51 2.15 8.36 -3.41
CA GLU A 51 1.54 7.15 -3.91
C GLU A 51 1.09 6.28 -2.77
N ILE A 52 -0.09 5.68 -2.93
CA ILE A 52 -0.62 4.72 -1.99
C ILE A 52 -1.01 3.48 -2.78
N ASP A 53 -0.52 2.33 -2.37
CA ASP A 53 -0.80 1.10 -3.11
C ASP A 53 -2.28 0.73 -3.06
N LEU A 54 -2.88 0.76 -1.88
CA LEU A 54 -4.29 0.45 -1.71
C LEU A 54 -4.93 1.43 -0.73
N VAL A 55 -6.09 1.95 -1.09
CA VAL A 55 -6.92 2.73 -0.17
C VAL A 55 -8.12 1.87 0.15
N MET A 56 -8.24 1.47 1.40
CA MET A 56 -9.27 0.56 1.84
C MET A 56 -10.18 1.23 2.88
N ARG A 57 -11.32 0.60 3.12
CA ARG A 57 -12.24 1.09 4.15
C ARG A 57 -12.57 -0.06 5.07
N ALA A 58 -12.34 0.12 6.35
CA ALA A 58 -12.70 -0.88 7.33
C ALA A 58 -14.19 -0.82 7.66
N ALA A 59 -14.69 -1.87 8.28
CA ALA A 59 -16.12 -1.98 8.58
C ALA A 59 -16.61 -0.85 9.47
N ASP A 60 -15.75 -0.30 10.33
CA ASP A 60 -16.13 0.80 11.23
C ASP A 60 -16.02 2.17 10.55
N GLY A 61 -15.70 2.22 9.26
CA GLY A 61 -15.59 3.48 8.53
C GLY A 61 -14.19 4.06 8.47
N THR A 62 -13.22 3.45 9.12
CA THR A 62 -11.84 3.97 9.08
C THR A 62 -11.25 3.79 7.69
N LEU A 63 -10.62 4.86 7.18
CA LEU A 63 -9.85 4.75 5.96
C LEU A 63 -8.50 4.14 6.28
N VAL A 64 -8.11 3.17 5.49
CA VAL A 64 -6.85 2.46 5.72
C VAL A 64 -5.99 2.63 4.48
N PHE A 65 -4.87 3.36 4.64
CA PHE A 65 -3.93 3.56 3.54
C PHE A 65 -2.86 2.48 3.68
N VAL A 66 -2.76 1.60 2.69
CA VAL A 66 -1.93 0.40 2.80
C VAL A 66 -0.74 0.48 1.87
N GLU A 67 0.44 0.27 2.44
CA GLU A 67 1.66 0.09 1.67
C GLU A 67 1.91 -1.40 1.58
N VAL A 68 2.05 -1.91 0.37
CA VAL A 68 2.31 -3.33 0.13
C VAL A 68 3.80 -3.50 -0.11
N ARG A 69 4.44 -4.35 0.69
CA ARG A 69 5.86 -4.61 0.58
C ARG A 69 6.08 -6.07 0.26
N GLN A 70 6.87 -6.34 -0.77
CA GLN A 70 7.26 -7.69 -1.06
C GLN A 70 8.68 -7.86 -0.55
N ARG A 71 8.87 -8.81 0.35
CA ARG A 71 10.16 -9.01 0.97
C ARG A 71 10.78 -10.28 0.46
N ARG A 72 12.11 -10.29 0.40
CA ARG A 72 12.83 -11.50 0.08
C ARG A 72 13.68 -11.84 1.28
N GLY A 73 13.58 -13.04 1.73
CA GLY A 73 14.33 -13.44 2.88
C GLY A 73 13.75 -12.89 4.13
N SER A 74 14.06 -13.52 5.20
CA SER A 74 13.46 -13.20 6.44
C SER A 74 14.40 -12.39 7.27
N GLY A 75 13.88 -11.71 8.16
CA GLY A 75 14.65 -11.45 9.32
C GLY A 75 15.33 -10.15 9.45
N HIS A 76 15.05 -9.20 8.67
CA HIS A 76 15.70 -7.92 8.86
C HIS A 76 14.66 -6.88 9.28
N GLY A 77 14.20 -6.98 10.50
CA GLY A 77 13.21 -6.07 11.01
C GLY A 77 11.81 -6.49 10.63
N GLY A 78 10.82 -5.87 11.19
CA GLY A 78 9.44 -6.13 10.88
C GLY A 78 8.98 -5.40 9.65
N ALA A 79 7.69 -5.54 9.32
CA ALA A 79 7.10 -4.90 8.17
C ALA A 79 7.29 -3.39 8.20
N ALA A 80 7.11 -2.78 9.36
CA ALA A 80 7.25 -1.33 9.47
C ALA A 80 8.67 -0.86 9.17
N ALA A 81 9.67 -1.66 9.50
CA ALA A 81 11.05 -1.29 9.27
C ALA A 81 11.39 -1.23 7.79
N SER A 82 10.56 -1.81 6.93
CA SER A 82 10.80 -1.76 5.50
C SER A 82 10.31 -0.47 4.85
N VAL A 83 9.63 0.41 5.61
CA VAL A 83 9.09 1.65 5.06
C VAL A 83 9.88 2.80 5.65
N GLY A 84 10.85 3.29 4.89
CA GLY A 84 11.71 4.37 5.35
C GLY A 84 11.04 5.72 5.34
N GLY A 85 11.74 6.74 5.84
CA GLY A 85 11.19 8.06 6.00
C GLY A 85 10.70 8.70 4.72
N VAL A 86 11.46 8.54 3.63
CA VAL A 86 11.05 9.10 2.35
C VAL A 86 9.75 8.45 1.86
N LYS A 87 9.65 7.14 2.01
CA LYS A 87 8.44 6.44 1.61
C LYS A 87 7.26 6.85 2.45
N GLN A 88 7.45 7.02 3.75
CA GLN A 88 6.38 7.48 4.63
C GLN A 88 5.91 8.88 4.23
N GLN A 89 6.83 9.77 3.88
CA GLN A 89 6.47 11.12 3.45
C GLN A 89 5.63 11.09 2.17
N ARG A 90 5.97 10.20 1.24
CA ARG A 90 5.21 10.07 0.00
C ARG A 90 3.82 9.52 0.28
N LEU A 91 3.71 8.57 1.19
CA LEU A 91 2.41 8.05 1.60
C LEU A 91 1.56 9.12 2.29
N LEU A 92 2.17 9.88 3.20
CA LEU A 92 1.47 10.95 3.89
C LEU A 92 0.98 12.01 2.92
N HIS A 93 1.82 12.39 1.97
CA HIS A 93 1.44 13.39 0.98
C HIS A 93 0.24 12.93 0.16
N ALA A 94 0.27 11.69 -0.32
CA ALA A 94 -0.84 11.15 -1.09
C ALA A 94 -2.10 11.03 -0.25
N ALA A 95 -1.97 10.64 1.01
CA ALA A 95 -3.12 10.53 1.90
C ALA A 95 -3.77 11.88 2.17
N GLN A 96 -2.95 12.91 2.40
CA GLN A 96 -3.48 14.25 2.60
C GLN A 96 -4.25 14.73 1.36
N HIS A 97 -3.72 14.41 0.19
CA HIS A 97 -4.39 14.76 -1.06
C HIS A 97 -5.71 14.00 -1.19
N TYR A 98 -5.70 12.71 -0.86
CA TYR A 98 -6.90 11.89 -0.93
C TYR A 98 -7.99 12.43 0.02
N LEU A 99 -7.58 12.85 1.20
CA LEU A 99 -8.52 13.31 2.22
C LEU A 99 -9.16 14.65 1.87
N GLN A 100 -8.61 15.41 0.93
CA GLN A 100 -9.20 16.67 0.51
C GLN A 100 -10.59 16.50 -0.09
N ARG A 101 -10.97 15.31 -0.49
CA ARG A 101 -12.31 15.06 -1.03
C ARG A 101 -13.40 15.09 0.04
N TYR A 102 -13.03 15.11 1.31
CA TYR A 102 -14.00 15.08 2.39
C TYR A 102 -14.08 16.44 3.08
N ALA A 103 -15.30 16.91 3.32
CA ALA A 103 -15.48 18.10 4.15
C ALA A 103 -15.05 17.79 5.59
N THR A 104 -15.39 16.60 6.08
CA THR A 104 -14.96 16.14 7.38
C THR A 104 -14.29 14.80 7.17
N PRO A 105 -12.97 14.75 7.24
CA PRO A 105 -12.29 13.48 6.97
C PRO A 105 -12.61 12.40 8.01
N PRO A 106 -12.80 11.17 7.57
CA PRO A 106 -13.01 10.07 8.51
C PRO A 106 -11.71 9.74 9.23
N PRO A 107 -11.78 8.96 10.30
CA PRO A 107 -10.56 8.45 10.91
C PRO A 107 -9.76 7.67 9.87
N CYS A 108 -8.46 7.73 9.98
CA CYS A 108 -7.61 7.00 9.05
C CYS A 108 -6.39 6.43 9.77
N ARG A 109 -5.77 5.45 9.14
CA ARG A 109 -4.54 4.87 9.65
C ARG A 109 -3.69 4.39 8.48
N PHE A 110 -2.39 4.21 8.73
CA PHE A 110 -1.45 3.74 7.73
C PHE A 110 -1.00 2.33 8.11
N ASP A 111 -1.27 1.38 7.22
CA ASP A 111 -0.93 -0.01 7.45
C ASP A 111 0.15 -0.45 6.47
N VAL A 112 0.94 -1.43 6.86
CA VAL A 112 1.91 -2.06 5.98
C VAL A 112 1.55 -3.53 5.89
N LEU A 113 1.47 -4.04 4.66
CA LEU A 113 1.26 -5.46 4.43
C LEU A 113 2.49 -6.00 3.75
N ALA A 114 3.22 -6.85 4.43
CA ALA A 114 4.45 -7.43 3.91
C ALA A 114 4.21 -8.87 3.47
N LEU A 115 4.60 -9.14 2.24
CA LEU A 115 4.50 -10.47 1.66
C LEU A 115 5.90 -11.07 1.59
N ASP A 116 6.05 -12.27 2.12
CA ASP A 116 7.34 -12.94 2.15
C ASP A 116 7.08 -14.40 1.76
N GLY A 117 7.23 -14.69 0.50
CA GLY A 117 6.85 -16.01 -0.02
C GLY A 117 5.35 -16.21 0.20
N ASP A 118 4.98 -17.25 0.92
CA ASP A 118 3.58 -17.49 1.24
C ASP A 118 3.15 -16.78 2.51
N GLY A 119 4.08 -16.21 3.23
CA GLY A 119 3.78 -15.53 4.49
C GLY A 119 3.25 -14.12 4.25
N ILE A 120 2.35 -13.69 5.13
CA ILE A 120 1.82 -12.34 5.10
C ILE A 120 1.89 -11.78 6.51
N GLU A 121 2.46 -10.61 6.63
CA GLU A 121 2.46 -9.89 7.90
C GLU A 121 1.71 -8.58 7.71
N TRP A 122 0.67 -8.37 8.50
CA TRP A 122 -0.14 -7.15 8.42
C TRP A 122 0.11 -6.33 9.66
N LEU A 123 0.76 -5.20 9.47
CA LEU A 123 1.05 -4.29 10.56
C LEU A 123 0.07 -3.14 10.49
N GLN A 124 -0.88 -3.11 11.41
CA GLN A 124 -1.89 -2.05 11.44
C GLN A 124 -1.34 -0.85 12.19
N ALA A 125 -1.69 0.33 11.71
CA ALA A 125 -1.24 1.59 12.31
C ALA A 125 0.28 1.61 12.45
N ALA A 126 0.94 1.31 11.35
CA ALA A 126 2.39 1.12 11.35
C ALA A 126 3.15 2.42 11.64
N PHE A 127 2.58 3.54 11.31
CA PHE A 127 3.15 4.85 11.62
C PHE A 127 2.04 5.88 11.67
N ASP A 128 2.40 7.05 12.17
CA ASP A 128 1.44 8.07 12.50
C ASP A 128 1.60 9.26 11.57
N ALA A 129 0.50 9.83 11.15
CA ALA A 129 0.51 10.98 10.26
C ALA A 129 1.06 12.22 10.95
N SER A 130 1.01 12.27 12.26
CA SER A 130 1.45 13.46 12.98
C SER A 130 2.92 13.43 13.33
N SER A 131 3.62 12.39 13.06
CA SER A 131 5.04 12.31 13.44
C SER A 131 5.95 12.95 12.41
#